data_a1a2eb97e86342fe56a4115ec3049bf1
#
_entry.id   a1a2eb97e86342fe56a4115ec3049bf1
#
_cell.length_a   1.000
_cell.length_b   1.000
_cell.length_c   1.000
_cell.angle_alpha   90.00
_cell.angle_beta   90.00
_cell.angle_gamma   90.00
#
_symmetry.space_group_name_H-M   'P 1'
#
loop_
_entity.id
_entity.type
_entity.pdbx_description
1 polymer ?
#
loop_
_entity_poly.entity_id
_entity_poly.type
_entity_poly.pdbx_seq_one_letter_code
_entity_poly.pdbx_strand_id
1 'polypeptide(L)'
;MAVYTKINKKDISYINRKFDIEKILEFKGIKQGIENTNYLLRSKNKKFILTIFEKRVSKKELPFFMNLMDKLNKSKINCPKPQTKKDGGYLINLKNKAACIVSFLNGKDKKSLNFKNCYDIGKMIAEMHQSTKKINLTRKNSMGVRSLNPLLNSCLLYTSPSPRD
;
A
#
# COMPACT_ATOMS: atom_id res chain seq x y z
N MET A 1 9.22 -8.76 12.13
CA MET A 1 8.23 -9.81 11.78
C MET A 1 6.96 -9.10 11.29
N ALA A 2 6.68 -9.15 9.99
CA ALA A 2 5.65 -8.29 9.36
C ALA A 2 4.30 -8.97 9.11
N VAL A 3 3.97 -10.04 9.81
CA VAL A 3 2.64 -10.66 9.78
C VAL A 3 2.03 -10.54 11.17
N TYR A 4 1.39 -9.40 11.44
CA TYR A 4 0.73 -9.11 12.71
C TYR A 4 -0.65 -9.77 12.78
N THR A 5 -1.41 -9.70 11.69
CA THR A 5 -2.76 -10.28 11.59
C THR A 5 -2.71 -11.59 10.80
N LYS A 6 -2.96 -12.70 11.50
CA LYS A 6 -3.03 -14.03 10.87
C LYS A 6 -4.40 -14.26 10.22
N ILE A 7 -4.38 -14.74 8.97
CA ILE A 7 -5.59 -15.16 8.23
C ILE A 7 -5.62 -16.68 8.09
N ASN A 8 -6.80 -17.21 7.84
CA ASN A 8 -7.07 -18.65 7.68
C ASN A 8 -7.92 -18.93 6.42
N LYS A 9 -8.26 -20.21 6.19
CA LYS A 9 -9.06 -20.62 5.04
C LYS A 9 -10.46 -19.97 5.00
N LYS A 10 -11.09 -19.70 6.16
CA LYS A 10 -12.39 -19.00 6.23
C LYS A 10 -12.29 -17.58 5.72
N ASP A 11 -11.18 -16.88 6.05
CA ASP A 11 -10.89 -15.54 5.58
C ASP A 11 -10.70 -15.51 4.05
N ILE A 12 -10.02 -16.51 3.48
CA ILE A 12 -9.87 -16.67 2.02
C ILE A 12 -11.22 -16.92 1.35
N SER A 13 -12.06 -17.76 1.94
CA SER A 13 -13.42 -17.99 1.43
C SER A 13 -14.26 -16.71 1.44
N TYR A 14 -14.11 -15.88 2.47
CA TYR A 14 -14.73 -14.55 2.53
C TYR A 14 -14.21 -13.62 1.43
N ILE A 15 -12.90 -13.57 1.20
CA ILE A 15 -12.27 -12.80 0.12
C ILE A 15 -12.80 -13.23 -1.24
N ASN A 16 -12.84 -14.54 -1.52
CA ASN A 16 -13.35 -15.10 -2.78
C ASN A 16 -14.81 -14.74 -3.06
N ARG A 17 -15.62 -14.56 -2.01
CA ARG A 17 -17.01 -14.10 -2.15
C ARG A 17 -17.13 -12.61 -2.45
N LYS A 18 -16.23 -11.80 -1.85
CA LYS A 18 -16.32 -10.34 -1.88
C LYS A 18 -15.69 -9.71 -3.12
N PHE A 19 -14.61 -10.26 -3.63
CA PHE A 19 -13.88 -9.67 -4.76
C PHE A 19 -14.26 -10.32 -6.09
N ASP A 20 -14.22 -9.52 -7.15
CA ASP A 20 -14.36 -9.98 -8.53
C ASP A 20 -12.99 -10.35 -9.11
N ILE A 21 -12.40 -11.39 -8.55
CA ILE A 21 -11.10 -11.92 -8.96
C ILE A 21 -11.16 -13.44 -9.13
N GLU A 22 -10.17 -13.98 -9.83
CA GLU A 22 -10.00 -15.43 -9.94
C GLU A 22 -9.84 -16.04 -8.54
N LYS A 23 -10.51 -17.18 -8.29
CA LYS A 23 -10.55 -17.88 -7.01
C LYS A 23 -9.15 -18.08 -6.44
N ILE A 24 -8.91 -17.58 -5.25
CA ILE A 24 -7.66 -17.76 -4.51
C ILE A 24 -7.61 -19.18 -3.96
N LEU A 25 -6.52 -19.87 -4.26
CA LEU A 25 -6.25 -21.25 -3.88
C LEU A 25 -5.24 -21.34 -2.74
N GLU A 26 -4.23 -20.47 -2.77
CA GLU A 26 -3.12 -20.46 -1.81
C GLU A 26 -2.86 -19.06 -1.27
N PHE A 27 -2.32 -18.99 -0.07
CA PHE A 27 -1.85 -17.76 0.52
C PHE A 27 -0.61 -17.97 1.37
N LYS A 28 0.31 -17.00 1.33
CA LYS A 28 1.57 -17.03 2.09
C LYS A 28 1.86 -15.64 2.68
N GLY A 29 2.12 -15.57 3.98
CA GLY A 29 2.52 -14.33 4.63
C GLY A 29 3.87 -13.81 4.13
N ILE A 30 3.96 -12.50 3.89
CA ILE A 30 5.18 -11.81 3.51
C ILE A 30 5.81 -11.24 4.76
N LYS A 31 7.01 -11.73 5.12
CA LYS A 31 7.72 -11.32 6.34
C LYS A 31 8.40 -9.96 6.23
N GLN A 32 8.59 -9.48 5.02
CA GLN A 32 9.18 -8.17 4.74
C GLN A 32 8.15 -7.05 4.94
N GLY A 33 8.61 -5.91 5.44
CA GLY A 33 7.75 -4.77 5.77
C GLY A 33 7.61 -4.54 7.27
N ILE A 34 7.21 -3.34 7.66
CA ILE A 34 7.20 -2.90 9.07
C ILE A 34 5.80 -2.47 9.52
N GLU A 35 4.94 -2.00 8.62
CA GLU A 35 3.71 -1.27 8.99
C GLU A 35 2.44 -2.09 8.84
N ASN A 36 2.33 -2.86 7.76
CA ASN A 36 1.12 -3.57 7.39
C ASN A 36 1.37 -5.07 7.28
N THR A 37 0.33 -5.85 7.50
CA THR A 37 0.38 -7.28 7.21
C THR A 37 0.11 -7.53 5.74
N ASN A 38 1.05 -8.19 5.07
CA ASN A 38 0.93 -8.51 3.65
C ASN A 38 0.91 -10.03 3.43
N TYR A 39 0.07 -10.47 2.50
CA TYR A 39 0.02 -11.85 2.02
C TYR A 39 0.12 -11.90 0.51
N LEU A 40 0.94 -12.80 0.01
CA LEU A 40 0.88 -13.24 -1.38
C LEU A 40 -0.31 -14.20 -1.52
N LEU A 41 -1.25 -13.86 -2.38
CA LEU A 41 -2.38 -14.70 -2.76
C LEU A 41 -2.12 -15.27 -4.15
N ARG A 42 -2.41 -16.56 -4.34
CA ARG A 42 -2.28 -17.25 -5.63
C ARG A 42 -3.61 -17.83 -6.07
N SER A 43 -3.99 -17.55 -7.29
CA SER A 43 -5.04 -18.23 -8.04
C SER A 43 -4.41 -19.20 -9.02
N LYS A 44 -5.21 -19.80 -9.91
CA LYS A 44 -4.70 -20.71 -10.96
C LYS A 44 -3.69 -20.00 -11.87
N ASN A 45 -4.00 -18.76 -12.32
CA ASN A 45 -3.22 -18.06 -13.33
C ASN A 45 -2.61 -16.73 -12.84
N LYS A 46 -3.10 -16.19 -11.71
CA LYS A 46 -2.73 -14.85 -11.25
C LYS A 46 -2.19 -14.85 -9.82
N LYS A 47 -1.44 -13.80 -9.52
CA LYS A 47 -0.94 -13.50 -8.18
C LYS A 47 -1.47 -12.14 -7.75
N PHE A 48 -1.74 -12.00 -6.46
CA PHE A 48 -2.22 -10.76 -5.86
C PHE A 48 -1.51 -10.54 -4.53
N ILE A 49 -1.53 -9.30 -4.06
CA ILE A 49 -1.12 -8.94 -2.71
C ILE A 49 -2.37 -8.52 -1.93
N LEU A 50 -2.63 -9.19 -0.82
CA LEU A 50 -3.56 -8.74 0.20
C LEU A 50 -2.78 -7.90 1.20
N THR A 51 -3.20 -6.65 1.40
CA THR A 51 -2.67 -5.77 2.45
C THR A 51 -3.74 -5.55 3.50
N ILE A 52 -3.40 -5.86 4.76
CA ILE A 52 -4.23 -5.55 5.94
C ILE A 52 -3.57 -4.37 6.64
N PHE A 53 -4.30 -3.25 6.72
CA PHE A 53 -3.82 -2.02 7.32
C PHE A 53 -3.91 -2.11 8.84
N GLU A 54 -2.76 -2.04 9.53
CA GLU A 54 -2.69 -2.24 10.97
C GLU A 54 -3.07 -0.98 11.75
N LYS A 55 -2.17 -0.05 12.00
CA LYS A 55 -2.43 1.10 12.89
C LYS A 55 -2.17 2.48 12.27
N ARG A 56 -1.23 2.58 11.34
CA ARG A 56 -0.65 3.87 10.95
C ARG A 56 -1.50 4.69 9.98
N VAL A 57 -2.27 4.05 9.12
CA VAL A 57 -3.07 4.74 8.11
C VAL A 57 -4.51 4.87 8.57
N SER A 58 -5.01 6.09 8.58
CA SER A 58 -6.43 6.35 8.86
C SER A 58 -7.31 5.67 7.83
N LYS A 59 -8.33 4.92 8.28
CA LYS A 59 -9.30 4.27 7.39
C LYS A 59 -9.96 5.26 6.42
N LYS A 60 -10.10 6.53 6.82
CA LYS A 60 -10.69 7.61 6.01
C LYS A 60 -9.80 8.00 4.82
N GLU A 61 -8.50 7.77 4.90
CA GLU A 61 -7.54 8.11 3.85
C GLU A 61 -7.32 6.99 2.82
N LEU A 62 -7.65 5.75 3.16
CA LEU A 62 -7.43 4.60 2.28
C LEU A 62 -8.13 4.73 0.90
N PRO A 63 -9.36 5.25 0.78
CA PRO A 63 -9.99 5.45 -0.52
C PRO A 63 -9.18 6.35 -1.45
N PHE A 64 -8.49 7.37 -0.91
CA PHE A 64 -7.60 8.23 -1.71
C PHE A 64 -6.51 7.40 -2.40
N PHE A 65 -5.82 6.54 -1.67
CA PHE A 65 -4.73 5.71 -2.23
C PHE A 65 -5.24 4.70 -3.25
N MET A 66 -6.40 4.08 -2.99
CA MET A 66 -7.00 3.13 -3.94
C MET A 66 -7.39 3.83 -5.24
N ASN A 67 -8.05 4.98 -5.15
CA ASN A 67 -8.45 5.76 -6.32
C ASN A 67 -7.24 6.31 -7.09
N LEU A 68 -6.18 6.72 -6.39
CA LEU A 68 -4.95 7.19 -7.04
C LEU A 68 -4.30 6.05 -7.84
N MET A 69 -4.12 4.87 -7.24
CA MET A 69 -3.56 3.71 -7.94
C MET A 69 -4.41 3.29 -9.14
N ASP A 70 -5.74 3.31 -9.03
CA ASP A 70 -6.64 2.99 -10.16
C ASP A 70 -6.47 4.01 -11.30
N LYS A 71 -6.43 5.30 -10.99
CA LYS A 71 -6.23 6.36 -11.98
C LYS A 71 -4.85 6.29 -12.64
N LEU A 72 -3.79 6.01 -11.88
CA LEU A 72 -2.44 5.80 -12.42
C LEU A 72 -2.40 4.61 -13.38
N ASN A 73 -3.04 3.50 -13.02
CA ASN A 73 -3.16 2.34 -13.91
C ASN A 73 -3.92 2.68 -15.21
N LYS A 74 -5.01 3.44 -15.14
CA LYS A 74 -5.73 3.94 -16.32
C LYS A 74 -4.87 4.84 -17.21
N SER A 75 -3.91 5.54 -16.61
CA SER A 75 -2.91 6.34 -17.33
C SER A 75 -1.69 5.50 -17.79
N LYS A 76 -1.77 4.17 -17.74
CA LYS A 76 -0.71 3.23 -18.15
C LYS A 76 0.57 3.33 -17.31
N ILE A 77 0.52 3.92 -16.13
CA ILE A 77 1.63 3.88 -15.18
C ILE A 77 1.68 2.49 -14.54
N ASN A 78 2.85 1.87 -14.58
CA ASN A 78 3.07 0.54 -14.02
C ASN A 78 3.12 0.60 -12.48
N CYS A 79 1.95 0.49 -11.85
CA CYS A 79 1.79 0.43 -10.40
C CYS A 79 0.80 -0.69 -10.02
N PRO A 80 0.76 -1.13 -8.75
CA PRO A 80 -0.21 -2.15 -8.33
C PRO A 80 -1.64 -1.70 -8.60
N LYS A 81 -2.42 -2.53 -9.30
CA LYS A 81 -3.83 -2.23 -9.61
C LYS A 81 -4.74 -2.72 -8.49
N PRO A 82 -5.51 -1.85 -7.83
CA PRO A 82 -6.51 -2.27 -6.84
C PRO A 82 -7.57 -3.17 -7.50
N GLN A 83 -7.93 -4.25 -6.80
CA GLN A 83 -8.98 -5.15 -7.25
C GLN A 83 -10.33 -4.69 -6.71
N THR A 84 -11.33 -4.69 -7.58
CA THR A 84 -12.68 -4.23 -7.25
C THR A 84 -13.46 -5.32 -6.55
N LYS A 85 -14.25 -4.94 -5.56
CA LYS A 85 -15.27 -5.83 -4.98
C LYS A 85 -16.46 -5.98 -5.93
N LYS A 86 -17.21 -7.05 -5.77
CA LYS A 86 -18.45 -7.31 -6.54
C LYS A 86 -19.53 -6.24 -6.31
N ASP A 87 -19.58 -5.70 -5.10
CA ASP A 87 -20.49 -4.63 -4.69
C ASP A 87 -19.89 -3.22 -4.85
N GLY A 88 -18.78 -3.09 -5.57
CA GLY A 88 -18.05 -1.85 -5.80
C GLY A 88 -17.03 -1.51 -4.71
N GLY A 89 -16.15 -0.56 -5.03
CA GLY A 89 -15.05 -0.13 -4.15
C GLY A 89 -13.92 -1.15 -4.03
N TYR A 90 -12.95 -0.88 -3.15
CA TYR A 90 -11.69 -1.62 -3.07
C TYR A 90 -11.40 -2.20 -1.68
N LEU A 91 -12.08 -1.74 -0.65
CA LEU A 91 -11.76 -2.05 0.74
C LEU A 91 -12.78 -3.02 1.35
N ILE A 92 -12.28 -3.98 2.11
CA ILE A 92 -13.08 -4.87 2.96
C ILE A 92 -12.71 -4.68 4.43
N ASN A 93 -13.59 -5.14 5.32
CA ASN A 93 -13.24 -5.35 6.72
C ASN A 93 -12.80 -6.80 6.91
N LEU A 94 -11.57 -7.01 7.34
CA LEU A 94 -11.00 -8.32 7.62
C LEU A 94 -10.37 -8.31 9.02
N LYS A 95 -10.86 -9.14 9.94
CA LYS A 95 -10.38 -9.16 11.34
C LYS A 95 -10.47 -7.77 12.01
N ASN A 96 -11.57 -7.04 11.80
CA ASN A 96 -11.80 -5.67 12.30
C ASN A 96 -10.82 -4.61 11.75
N LYS A 97 -10.09 -4.92 10.69
CA LYS A 97 -9.15 -4.02 10.03
C LYS A 97 -9.53 -3.81 8.57
N ALA A 98 -9.20 -2.64 8.04
CA ALA A 98 -9.36 -2.40 6.62
C ALA A 98 -8.34 -3.24 5.85
N ALA A 99 -8.76 -3.82 4.74
CA ALA A 99 -7.88 -4.57 3.85
C ALA A 99 -8.23 -4.32 2.39
N CYS A 100 -7.24 -4.42 1.53
CA CYS A 100 -7.39 -4.34 0.07
C CYS A 100 -6.61 -5.45 -0.62
N ILE A 101 -6.96 -5.71 -1.86
CA ILE A 101 -6.21 -6.58 -2.74
C ILE A 101 -5.70 -5.75 -3.92
N VAL A 102 -4.43 -5.93 -4.26
CA VAL A 102 -3.83 -5.32 -5.45
C VAL A 102 -3.17 -6.39 -6.32
N SER A 103 -2.97 -6.08 -7.60
CA SER A 103 -2.23 -6.97 -8.50
C SER A 103 -0.79 -7.12 -8.03
N PHE A 104 -0.23 -8.31 -8.23
CA PHE A 104 1.19 -8.57 -8.01
C PHE A 104 2.00 -8.01 -9.18
N LEU A 105 3.03 -7.23 -8.89
CA LEU A 105 4.00 -6.78 -9.89
C LEU A 105 5.21 -7.70 -9.88
N ASN A 106 5.59 -8.19 -11.05
CA ASN A 106 6.82 -8.96 -11.20
C ASN A 106 8.03 -8.02 -11.13
N GLY A 107 9.04 -8.42 -10.38
CA GLY A 107 10.26 -7.64 -10.24
C GLY A 107 11.24 -8.32 -9.29
N LYS A 108 12.47 -7.84 -9.29
CA LYS A 108 13.54 -8.24 -8.38
C LYS A 108 14.25 -7.01 -7.85
N ASP A 109 14.59 -7.02 -6.58
CA ASP A 109 15.42 -5.98 -5.98
C ASP A 109 16.81 -5.99 -6.62
N LYS A 110 17.33 -4.80 -6.92
CA LYS A 110 18.71 -4.61 -7.35
C LYS A 110 19.56 -4.11 -6.20
N LYS A 111 20.64 -4.83 -5.91
CA LYS A 111 21.59 -4.46 -4.85
C LYS A 111 22.48 -3.28 -5.25
N SER A 112 22.76 -3.13 -6.53
CA SER A 112 23.53 -2.00 -7.07
C SER A 112 22.79 -1.38 -8.24
N LEU A 113 22.81 -0.06 -8.33
CA LEU A 113 22.19 0.72 -9.39
C LEU A 113 23.29 1.21 -10.34
N ASN A 114 23.01 1.12 -11.64
CA ASN A 114 23.83 1.74 -12.67
C ASN A 114 23.13 2.97 -13.25
N PHE A 115 23.83 3.73 -14.10
CA PHE A 115 23.29 4.94 -14.73
C PHE A 115 21.94 4.70 -15.43
N LYS A 116 21.81 3.60 -16.18
CA LYS A 116 20.55 3.25 -16.85
C LYS A 116 19.41 3.05 -15.88
N ASN A 117 19.64 2.41 -14.73
CA ASN A 117 18.59 2.22 -13.73
C ASN A 117 18.13 3.56 -13.13
N CYS A 118 19.06 4.48 -12.87
CA CYS A 118 18.73 5.83 -12.38
C CYS A 118 17.92 6.60 -13.42
N TYR A 119 18.31 6.54 -14.67
CA TYR A 119 17.57 7.15 -15.78
C TYR A 119 16.14 6.59 -15.90
N ASP A 120 15.99 5.26 -15.90
CA ASP A 120 14.69 4.60 -16.02
C ASP A 120 13.76 4.96 -14.86
N ILE A 121 14.29 5.03 -13.63
CA ILE A 121 13.53 5.46 -12.44
C ILE A 121 13.12 6.93 -12.58
N GLY A 122 14.04 7.81 -12.98
CA GLY A 122 13.75 9.25 -13.18
C GLY A 122 12.67 9.46 -14.24
N LYS A 123 12.75 8.74 -15.34
CA LYS A 123 11.73 8.76 -16.41
C LYS A 123 10.37 8.33 -15.88
N MET A 124 10.29 7.20 -15.16
CA MET A 124 9.05 6.70 -14.59
C MET A 124 8.43 7.70 -13.60
N ILE A 125 9.24 8.35 -12.76
CA ILE A 125 8.78 9.39 -11.83
C ILE A 125 8.21 10.59 -12.60
N ALA A 126 8.89 11.04 -13.65
CA ALA A 126 8.43 12.15 -14.49
C ALA A 126 7.09 11.83 -15.17
N GLU A 127 6.95 10.64 -15.74
CA GLU A 127 5.70 10.16 -16.33
C GLU A 127 4.56 10.11 -15.31
N MET A 128 4.84 9.63 -14.11
CA MET A 128 3.87 9.62 -13.01
C MET A 128 3.45 11.04 -12.63
N HIS A 129 4.39 11.98 -12.48
CA HIS A 129 4.09 13.38 -12.18
C HIS A 129 3.24 14.03 -13.28
N GLN A 130 3.54 13.79 -14.55
CA GLN A 130 2.74 14.31 -15.66
C GLN A 130 1.32 13.74 -15.66
N SER A 131 1.19 12.44 -15.43
CA SER A 131 -0.11 11.77 -15.36
C SER A 131 -0.95 12.29 -14.20
N THR A 132 -0.35 12.60 -13.05
CA THR A 132 -1.06 13.10 -11.87
C THR A 132 -1.55 14.53 -12.00
N LYS A 133 -0.98 15.37 -12.86
CA LYS A 133 -1.48 16.74 -13.14
C LYS A 133 -2.95 16.77 -13.57
N LYS A 134 -3.42 15.70 -14.23
CA LYS A 134 -4.80 15.56 -14.71
C LYS A 134 -5.73 14.87 -13.72
N ILE A 135 -5.20 14.46 -12.57
CA ILE A 135 -5.96 13.72 -11.57
C ILE A 135 -6.47 14.70 -10.51
N ASN A 136 -7.78 14.92 -10.50
CA ASN A 136 -8.42 15.72 -9.46
C ASN A 136 -8.64 14.88 -8.19
N LEU A 137 -7.55 14.66 -7.44
CA LEU A 137 -7.56 14.02 -6.12
C LEU A 137 -6.68 14.84 -5.19
N THR A 138 -7.23 15.31 -4.09
CA THR A 138 -6.49 16.08 -3.09
C THR A 138 -6.46 15.35 -1.76
N ARG A 139 -5.34 15.46 -1.06
CA ARG A 139 -5.17 14.96 0.30
C ARG A 139 -4.23 15.89 1.06
N LYS A 140 -4.55 16.18 2.31
CA LYS A 140 -3.65 16.93 3.19
C LYS A 140 -2.36 16.14 3.41
N ASN A 141 -1.22 16.77 3.17
CA ASN A 141 0.08 16.13 3.43
C ASN A 141 0.35 16.12 4.94
N SER A 142 0.24 14.95 5.57
CA SER A 142 0.52 14.76 6.99
C SER A 142 2.02 14.78 7.34
N MET A 143 2.90 14.75 6.34
CA MET A 143 4.37 14.80 6.48
C MET A 143 4.94 16.13 6.00
N GLY A 144 4.10 17.12 5.72
CA GLY A 144 4.54 18.47 5.33
C GLY A 144 5.10 19.27 6.52
N VAL A 145 5.85 20.32 6.22
CA VAL A 145 6.50 21.20 7.24
C VAL A 145 5.50 21.67 8.30
N ARG A 146 4.29 22.09 7.88
CA ARG A 146 3.23 22.51 8.82
C ARG A 146 2.77 21.41 9.78
N SER A 147 2.90 20.14 9.39
CA SER A 147 2.53 18.99 10.22
C SER A 147 3.67 18.53 11.12
N LEU A 148 4.92 18.90 10.80
CA LEU A 148 6.09 18.57 11.59
C LEU A 148 6.26 19.52 12.79
N ASN A 149 5.86 20.78 12.69
CA ASN A 149 5.99 21.75 13.78
C ASN A 149 5.34 21.29 15.11
N PRO A 150 4.10 20.76 15.14
CA PRO A 150 3.52 20.23 16.38
C PRO A 150 4.30 19.03 16.93
N LEU A 151 4.90 18.20 16.06
CA LEU A 151 5.71 17.05 16.46
C LEU A 151 7.03 17.49 17.08
N LEU A 152 7.68 18.50 16.50
CA LEU A 152 8.89 19.09 17.08
C LEU A 152 8.60 19.69 18.46
N ASN A 153 7.53 20.47 18.60
CA ASN A 153 7.14 21.05 19.89
C ASN A 153 6.85 19.98 20.95
N SER A 154 6.25 18.85 20.56
CA SER A 154 6.03 17.72 21.48
C SER A 154 7.32 16.99 21.85
N CYS A 155 8.30 16.91 20.95
CA CYS A 155 9.62 16.34 21.23
C CYS A 155 10.45 17.20 22.19
N LEU A 156 10.38 18.52 22.08
CA LEU A 156 11.10 19.44 22.98
C LEU A 156 10.68 19.29 24.46
N LEU A 157 9.47 18.79 24.74
CA LEU A 157 9.02 18.47 26.09
C LEU A 157 9.69 17.21 26.68
N TYR A 158 10.37 16.41 25.87
CA TYR A 158 11.05 15.17 26.29
C TYR A 158 12.57 15.24 26.25
N THR A 159 13.16 16.38 25.91
CA THR A 159 14.60 16.59 26.03
C THR A 159 14.94 16.81 27.50
N SER A 160 15.07 15.73 28.24
CA SER A 160 15.84 15.75 29.48
C SER A 160 17.28 16.14 29.15
N PRO A 161 17.95 17.03 29.94
CA PRO A 161 19.36 17.32 29.73
C PRO A 161 20.16 16.02 29.69
N SER A 162 21.04 15.90 28.71
CA SER A 162 21.95 14.76 28.63
C SER A 162 22.77 14.69 29.91
N PRO A 163 22.94 13.50 30.54
CA PRO A 163 23.81 13.37 31.71
C PRO A 163 25.28 13.70 31.44
N ARG A 164 25.62 14.23 30.28
CA ARG A 164 26.96 14.60 29.81
C ARG A 164 27.19 16.11 29.61
N ASP A 165 26.23 16.94 29.95
CA ASP A 165 26.41 18.40 29.99
C ASP A 165 26.72 18.88 31.38
#